data_64e7c3117a1026a288317546f386a212
#
_entry.id   64e7c3117a1026a288317546f386a212
#
_cell.length_a   1.000
_cell.length_b   1.000
_cell.length_c   1.000
_cell.angle_alpha   90.00
_cell.angle_beta   90.00
_cell.angle_gamma   90.00
#
_symmetry.space_group_name_H-M   'P 1'
#
loop_
_entity.id
_entity.type
_entity.pdbx_description
1 polymer ?
#
loop_
_entity_poly.entity_id
_entity_poly.type
_entity_poly.pdbx_seq_one_letter_code
_entity_poly.pdbx_strand_id
1 'polypeptide(L)'
;MKIQKTLFLSFFSLFIISCGANKIVYPTQIEYTANPQLILDEFIAYIELQGYKIINANDTRMTLRNQNGFFTAEYLETEWFNSGVYDEPTGKEFIIKQKVWIILDSNQISVKSVFGYLDGEEMIVFDSAPDELYRVVNALPEGLKQMVSSKAL
;
A
#
# COMPACT_ATOMS: atom_id res chain seq x y z
N MET A 1 -56.75 -40.77 -22.20
CA MET A 1 -56.47 -39.78 -21.16
C MET A 1 -54.96 -39.60 -21.07
N LYS A 2 -54.40 -38.56 -21.68
CA LYS A 2 -52.95 -38.29 -21.72
C LYS A 2 -52.62 -37.31 -20.63
N ILE A 3 -51.81 -37.72 -19.66
CA ILE A 3 -51.30 -36.89 -18.58
C ILE A 3 -50.06 -36.20 -19.11
N GLN A 4 -50.14 -34.89 -19.37
CA GLN A 4 -48.98 -34.04 -19.64
C GLN A 4 -48.24 -33.73 -18.32
N LYS A 5 -47.05 -34.26 -18.22
CA LYS A 5 -46.10 -33.87 -17.13
C LYS A 5 -45.44 -32.56 -17.53
N THR A 6 -45.89 -31.49 -16.94
CA THR A 6 -45.24 -30.17 -17.07
C THR A 6 -43.99 -30.19 -16.21
N LEU A 7 -42.83 -30.22 -16.86
CA LEU A 7 -41.52 -30.13 -16.21
C LEU A 7 -41.27 -28.65 -15.85
N PHE A 8 -41.42 -28.29 -14.59
CA PHE A 8 -41.03 -26.97 -14.06
C PHE A 8 -39.51 -26.95 -13.91
N LEU A 9 -38.82 -26.39 -14.91
CA LEU A 9 -37.41 -26.14 -14.85
C LEU A 9 -37.22 -24.88 -13.99
N SER A 10 -36.96 -25.06 -12.69
CA SER A 10 -36.61 -23.99 -11.78
C SER A 10 -35.17 -23.54 -12.11
N PHE A 11 -35.04 -22.42 -12.80
CA PHE A 11 -33.77 -21.74 -13.04
C PHE A 11 -33.35 -21.09 -11.71
N PHE A 12 -32.61 -21.85 -10.91
CA PHE A 12 -31.94 -21.32 -9.74
C PHE A 12 -30.73 -20.55 -10.24
N SER A 13 -30.91 -19.24 -10.51
CA SER A 13 -29.80 -18.32 -10.75
C SER A 13 -28.99 -18.23 -9.46
N LEU A 14 -27.88 -18.98 -9.41
CA LEU A 14 -26.83 -18.75 -8.44
C LEU A 14 -26.25 -17.37 -8.73
N PHE A 15 -26.75 -16.35 -8.04
CA PHE A 15 -25.99 -15.13 -7.84
C PHE A 15 -24.80 -15.50 -6.96
N ILE A 16 -23.67 -15.79 -7.60
CA ILE A 16 -22.37 -15.79 -6.93
C ILE A 16 -22.11 -14.32 -6.62
N ILE A 17 -22.55 -13.89 -5.44
CA ILE A 17 -22.08 -12.64 -4.86
C ILE A 17 -20.59 -12.92 -4.58
N SER A 18 -19.74 -12.47 -5.52
CA SER A 18 -18.31 -12.39 -5.30
C SER A 18 -18.11 -11.31 -4.22
N CYS A 19 -18.28 -11.71 -2.99
CA CYS A 19 -17.84 -10.90 -1.84
C CYS A 19 -16.32 -10.92 -1.91
N GLY A 20 -15.72 -9.96 -2.60
CA GLY A 20 -14.29 -9.79 -2.66
C GLY A 20 -13.78 -9.69 -1.21
N ALA A 21 -13.06 -10.71 -0.75
CA ALA A 21 -12.48 -10.69 0.58
C ALA A 21 -11.43 -9.58 0.64
N ASN A 22 -11.50 -8.70 1.64
CA ASN A 22 -10.47 -7.70 1.87
C ASN A 22 -9.11 -8.37 2.06
N LYS A 23 -8.07 -7.80 1.46
CA LYS A 23 -6.70 -8.29 1.54
C LYS A 23 -5.91 -7.49 2.56
N ILE A 24 -5.20 -8.17 3.44
CA ILE A 24 -4.28 -7.53 4.40
C ILE A 24 -3.12 -6.92 3.62
N VAL A 25 -2.80 -5.66 3.94
CA VAL A 25 -1.67 -4.93 3.36
C VAL A 25 -0.48 -5.04 4.31
N TYR A 26 0.53 -5.78 3.88
CA TYR A 26 1.77 -5.95 4.63
C TYR A 26 2.82 -4.92 4.20
N PRO A 27 3.75 -4.53 5.10
CA PRO A 27 4.92 -3.77 4.71
C PRO A 27 5.74 -4.53 3.65
N THR A 28 6.12 -3.84 2.58
CA THR A 28 7.02 -4.40 1.56
C THR A 28 8.45 -4.32 2.04
N GLN A 29 9.17 -5.46 2.01
CA GLN A 29 10.59 -5.54 2.35
C GLN A 29 11.42 -5.66 1.08
N ILE A 30 12.51 -4.91 1.00
CA ILE A 30 13.42 -4.86 -0.15
C ILE A 30 14.85 -4.94 0.36
N GLU A 31 15.66 -5.83 -0.20
CA GLU A 31 17.11 -5.88 0.03
C GLU A 31 17.82 -5.01 -1.01
N TYR A 32 18.90 -4.33 -0.61
CA TYR A 32 19.68 -3.49 -1.50
C TYR A 32 21.18 -3.68 -1.32
N THR A 33 21.93 -3.44 -2.41
CA THR A 33 23.41 -3.51 -2.43
C THR A 33 24.05 -2.19 -2.85
N ALA A 34 23.27 -1.25 -3.35
CA ALA A 34 23.75 0.05 -3.81
C ALA A 34 24.06 1.02 -2.65
N ASN A 35 24.63 2.18 -2.96
CA ASN A 35 24.84 3.23 -1.97
C ASN A 35 23.49 3.75 -1.45
N PRO A 36 23.29 3.79 -0.10
CA PRO A 36 22.03 4.27 0.50
C PRO A 36 21.62 5.68 0.05
N GLN A 37 22.58 6.60 -0.11
CA GLN A 37 22.28 7.97 -0.54
C GLN A 37 21.72 8.00 -1.97
N LEU A 38 22.29 7.21 -2.86
CA LEU A 38 21.81 7.10 -4.24
C LEU A 38 20.38 6.53 -4.29
N ILE A 39 20.08 5.53 -3.43
CA ILE A 39 18.75 4.96 -3.31
C ILE A 39 17.77 6.01 -2.77
N LEU A 40 18.17 6.78 -1.76
CA LEU A 40 17.34 7.83 -1.18
C LEU A 40 16.93 8.88 -2.23
N ASP A 41 17.90 9.41 -2.98
CA ASP A 41 17.67 10.44 -4.00
C ASP A 41 16.73 9.92 -5.11
N GLU A 42 16.90 8.67 -5.52
CA GLU A 42 16.04 8.02 -6.51
C GLU A 42 14.64 7.71 -5.98
N PHE A 43 14.51 7.34 -4.71
CA PHE A 43 13.20 7.14 -4.09
C PHE A 43 12.43 8.43 -3.97
N ILE A 44 13.08 9.53 -3.59
CA ILE A 44 12.48 10.85 -3.57
C ILE A 44 11.93 11.18 -4.97
N ALA A 45 12.78 11.10 -6.00
CA ALA A 45 12.37 11.40 -7.36
C ALA A 45 11.22 10.52 -7.86
N TYR A 46 11.26 9.22 -7.56
CA TYR A 46 10.21 8.27 -7.97
C TYR A 46 8.89 8.53 -7.24
N ILE A 47 8.92 8.73 -5.92
CA ILE A 47 7.74 8.99 -5.10
C ILE A 47 7.02 10.27 -5.57
N GLU A 48 7.78 11.34 -5.85
CA GLU A 48 7.26 12.60 -6.37
C GLU A 48 6.69 12.44 -7.79
N LEU A 49 7.35 11.64 -8.65
CA LEU A 49 6.87 11.34 -10.00
C LEU A 49 5.53 10.60 -9.98
N GLN A 50 5.27 9.78 -8.94
CA GLN A 50 3.97 9.12 -8.74
C GLN A 50 2.89 10.05 -8.17
N GLY A 51 3.19 11.33 -7.96
CA GLY A 51 2.25 12.33 -7.47
C GLY A 51 2.15 12.44 -5.95
N TYR A 52 2.96 11.70 -5.19
CA TYR A 52 3.04 11.86 -3.75
C TYR A 52 3.93 13.06 -3.39
N LYS A 53 3.58 13.77 -2.34
CA LYS A 53 4.40 14.85 -1.79
C LYS A 53 5.09 14.38 -0.52
N ILE A 54 6.42 14.48 -0.47
CA ILE A 54 7.22 14.12 0.70
C ILE A 54 7.28 15.30 1.67
N ILE A 55 7.01 15.02 2.97
CA ILE A 55 6.94 16.07 3.99
C ILE A 55 8.28 16.31 4.71
N ASN A 56 9.24 15.39 4.59
CA ASN A 56 10.51 15.42 5.33
C ASN A 56 11.76 15.22 4.45
N ALA A 57 11.71 15.58 3.17
CA ALA A 57 12.82 15.38 2.23
C ALA A 57 14.15 16.05 2.66
N ASN A 58 14.08 17.11 3.47
CA ASN A 58 15.26 17.84 3.96
C ASN A 58 15.80 17.34 5.32
N ASP A 59 15.09 16.42 5.98
CA ASP A 59 15.47 15.86 7.27
C ASP A 59 15.06 14.39 7.33
N THR A 60 15.81 13.55 6.64
CA THR A 60 15.52 12.13 6.46
C THR A 60 16.19 11.23 7.49
N ARG A 61 17.32 11.67 8.06
CA ARG A 61 18.12 10.87 8.99
C ARG A 61 17.43 10.69 10.33
N MET A 62 17.24 9.44 10.74
CA MET A 62 16.68 9.11 12.05
C MET A 62 17.40 7.96 12.72
N THR A 63 17.38 7.96 14.07
CA THR A 63 17.84 6.85 14.89
C THR A 63 16.63 6.15 15.49
N LEU A 64 16.52 4.87 15.25
CA LEU A 64 15.45 4.02 15.75
C LEU A 64 16.00 3.04 16.79
N ARG A 65 15.12 2.57 17.67
CA ARG A 65 15.45 1.57 18.69
C ARG A 65 14.59 0.32 18.49
N ASN A 66 15.23 -0.83 18.55
CA ASN A 66 14.56 -2.12 18.63
C ASN A 66 15.08 -2.93 19.84
N GLN A 67 14.70 -4.19 19.94
CA GLN A 67 15.13 -5.08 21.02
C GLN A 67 16.64 -5.35 21.03
N ASN A 68 17.32 -5.19 19.90
CA ASN A 68 18.76 -5.44 19.72
C ASN A 68 19.62 -4.18 19.88
N GLY A 69 19.00 -3.01 20.08
CA GLY A 69 19.70 -1.74 20.25
C GLY A 69 19.21 -0.62 19.35
N PHE A 70 20.12 0.28 19.01
CA PHE A 70 19.86 1.42 18.13
C PHE A 70 20.35 1.11 16.72
N PHE A 71 19.60 1.58 15.71
CA PHE A 71 20.01 1.52 14.30
C PHE A 71 19.67 2.83 13.60
N THR A 72 20.42 3.13 12.54
CA THR A 72 20.23 4.35 11.74
C THR A 72 19.47 4.04 10.47
N ALA A 73 18.52 4.88 10.11
CA ALA A 73 17.78 4.80 8.88
C ALA A 73 17.63 6.18 8.22
N GLU A 74 17.51 6.20 6.90
CA GLU A 74 16.90 7.31 6.18
C GLU A 74 15.38 7.04 6.14
N TYR A 75 14.58 8.03 6.50
CA TYR A 75 13.13 7.93 6.58
C TYR A 75 12.48 8.94 5.65
N LEU A 76 11.51 8.48 4.87
CA LEU A 76 10.65 9.32 4.06
C LEU A 76 9.19 9.11 4.46
N GLU A 77 8.44 10.19 4.54
CA GLU A 77 7.01 10.17 4.79
C GLU A 77 6.31 11.11 3.79
N THR A 78 5.21 10.64 3.22
CA THR A 78 4.39 11.46 2.31
C THR A 78 3.27 12.17 3.04
N GLU A 79 2.73 13.23 2.44
CA GLU A 79 1.40 13.71 2.78
C GLU A 79 0.34 12.62 2.50
N TRP A 80 -0.87 12.83 2.98
CA TRP A 80 -2.00 12.00 2.58
C TRP A 80 -2.35 12.25 1.11
N PHE A 81 -2.53 11.18 0.37
CA PHE A 81 -2.81 11.17 -1.06
C PHE A 81 -4.18 10.55 -1.29
N ASN A 82 -5.02 11.18 -2.12
CA ASN A 82 -6.34 10.69 -2.49
C ASN A 82 -6.20 9.48 -3.41
N SER A 83 -6.84 8.36 -3.04
CA SER A 83 -6.72 7.11 -3.78
C SER A 83 -7.59 7.04 -5.05
N GLY A 84 -8.64 7.85 -5.11
CA GLY A 84 -9.71 7.72 -6.12
C GLY A 84 -10.65 6.54 -5.86
N VAL A 85 -10.46 5.78 -4.78
CA VAL A 85 -11.29 4.63 -4.40
C VAL A 85 -12.17 5.02 -3.22
N TYR A 86 -13.43 4.64 -3.25
CA TYR A 86 -14.43 5.00 -2.24
C TYR A 86 -14.89 3.78 -1.46
N ASP A 87 -15.11 3.96 -0.18
CA ASP A 87 -15.75 2.98 0.68
C ASP A 87 -17.26 2.94 0.36
N GLU A 88 -17.73 1.85 -0.20
CA GLU A 88 -19.12 1.71 -0.67
C GLU A 88 -20.16 2.00 0.45
N PRO A 89 -20.00 1.48 1.69
CA PRO A 89 -20.98 1.72 2.74
C PRO A 89 -21.08 3.19 3.19
N THR A 90 -19.98 3.91 3.22
CA THR A 90 -19.91 5.28 3.74
C THR A 90 -19.83 6.35 2.65
N GLY A 91 -19.47 5.97 1.42
CA GLY A 91 -19.21 6.89 0.31
C GLY A 91 -17.98 7.77 0.50
N LYS A 92 -17.10 7.45 1.48
CA LYS A 92 -15.89 8.22 1.77
C LYS A 92 -14.73 7.76 0.91
N GLU A 93 -13.95 8.72 0.42
CA GLU A 93 -12.73 8.41 -0.33
C GLU A 93 -11.63 7.91 0.62
N PHE A 94 -10.98 6.81 0.23
CA PHE A 94 -9.77 6.36 0.90
C PHE A 94 -8.60 7.28 0.55
N ILE A 95 -7.82 7.62 1.56
CA ILE A 95 -6.57 8.34 1.43
C ILE A 95 -5.40 7.45 1.88
N ILE A 96 -4.23 7.66 1.28
CA ILE A 96 -3.05 6.82 1.47
C ILE A 96 -1.87 7.69 1.89
N LYS A 97 -1.07 7.20 2.83
CA LYS A 97 0.22 7.76 3.22
C LYS A 97 1.27 6.68 3.09
N GLN A 98 2.42 7.01 2.52
CA GLN A 98 3.55 6.10 2.40
C GLN A 98 4.65 6.46 3.41
N LYS A 99 5.23 5.44 4.02
CA LYS A 99 6.36 5.54 4.93
C LYS A 99 7.45 4.60 4.46
N VAL A 100 8.66 5.13 4.26
CA VAL A 100 9.80 4.38 3.74
C VAL A 100 10.95 4.51 4.72
N TRP A 101 11.55 3.40 5.11
CA TRP A 101 12.78 3.33 5.91
C TRP A 101 13.86 2.63 5.09
N ILE A 102 14.97 3.31 4.85
CA ILE A 102 16.19 2.74 4.28
C ILE A 102 17.12 2.47 5.46
N ILE A 103 17.20 1.22 5.90
CA ILE A 103 17.94 0.81 7.10
C ILE A 103 19.39 0.61 6.73
N LEU A 104 20.29 1.47 7.24
CA LEU A 104 21.68 1.52 6.81
C LEU A 104 22.50 0.33 7.28
N ASP A 105 22.22 -0.17 8.49
CA ASP A 105 23.01 -1.21 9.13
C ASP A 105 22.70 -2.64 8.62
N SER A 106 21.57 -2.83 7.94
CA SER A 106 21.14 -4.15 7.46
C SER A 106 20.93 -4.23 5.95
N ASN A 107 21.17 -3.15 5.22
CA ASN A 107 20.91 -3.07 3.77
C ASN A 107 19.47 -3.44 3.40
N GLN A 108 18.52 -3.06 4.24
CA GLN A 108 17.10 -3.34 4.06
C GLN A 108 16.31 -2.06 3.90
N ILE A 109 15.29 -2.13 3.08
CA ILE A 109 14.29 -1.09 2.93
C ILE A 109 12.95 -1.66 3.36
N SER A 110 12.21 -0.89 4.17
CA SER A 110 10.83 -1.20 4.54
C SER A 110 9.90 -0.11 4.02
N VAL A 111 8.90 -0.49 3.25
CA VAL A 111 7.86 0.41 2.76
C VAL A 111 6.54 0.04 3.38
N LYS A 112 5.95 0.94 4.14
CA LYS A 112 4.65 0.76 4.79
C LYS A 112 3.64 1.75 4.24
N SER A 113 2.56 1.25 3.68
CA SER A 113 1.39 2.04 3.35
C SER A 113 0.45 2.12 4.55
N VAL A 114 -0.02 3.32 4.86
CA VAL A 114 -1.08 3.59 5.82
C VAL A 114 -2.25 4.14 5.02
N PHE A 115 -3.45 3.63 5.22
CA PHE A 115 -4.63 4.05 4.47
C PHE A 115 -5.89 4.03 5.33
N GLY A 116 -6.85 4.84 4.94
CA GLY A 116 -8.09 4.99 5.66
C GLY A 116 -8.94 6.10 5.05
N TYR A 117 -9.91 6.61 5.79
CA TYR A 117 -10.70 7.78 5.40
C TYR A 117 -10.94 8.69 6.60
N LEU A 118 -11.33 9.94 6.32
CA LEU A 118 -11.74 10.88 7.35
C LEU A 118 -13.22 10.68 7.71
N ASP A 119 -13.50 10.58 9.01
CA ASP A 119 -14.84 10.62 9.57
C ASP A 119 -14.98 11.88 10.44
N GLY A 120 -15.44 12.97 9.81
CA GLY A 120 -15.34 14.30 10.40
C GLY A 120 -13.86 14.71 10.51
N GLU A 121 -13.37 14.94 11.73
CA GLU A 121 -11.98 15.26 12.02
C GLU A 121 -11.15 14.04 12.39
N GLU A 122 -11.77 12.86 12.56
CA GLU A 122 -11.11 11.64 12.96
C GLU A 122 -10.62 10.84 11.75
N MET A 123 -9.37 10.37 11.81
CA MET A 123 -8.79 9.49 10.81
C MET A 123 -9.04 8.02 11.18
N ILE A 124 -9.86 7.34 10.40
CA ILE A 124 -10.11 5.90 10.53
C ILE A 124 -9.11 5.16 9.64
N VAL A 125 -8.24 4.37 10.27
CA VAL A 125 -7.16 3.62 9.58
C VAL A 125 -7.51 2.14 9.52
N PHE A 126 -7.18 1.49 8.39
CA PHE A 126 -7.39 0.08 8.14
C PHE A 126 -6.06 -0.64 7.90
N ASP A 127 -6.05 -1.94 8.10
CA ASP A 127 -4.95 -2.86 7.79
C ASP A 127 -5.27 -3.81 6.62
N SER A 128 -6.53 -3.82 6.18
CA SER A 128 -7.02 -4.61 5.05
C SER A 128 -7.82 -3.75 4.06
N ALA A 129 -7.64 -4.00 2.78
CA ALA A 129 -8.19 -3.21 1.68
C ALA A 129 -9.02 -4.07 0.72
N PRO A 130 -10.13 -3.55 0.17
CA PRO A 130 -10.79 -4.17 -0.97
C PRO A 130 -9.85 -4.21 -2.19
N ASP A 131 -10.09 -5.11 -3.13
CA ASP A 131 -9.17 -5.39 -4.25
C ASP A 131 -8.74 -4.16 -5.05
N GLU A 132 -9.63 -3.22 -5.26
CA GLU A 132 -9.33 -1.98 -5.99
C GLU A 132 -8.35 -1.09 -5.21
N LEU A 133 -8.64 -0.85 -3.93
CA LEU A 133 -7.76 -0.08 -3.04
C LEU A 133 -6.43 -0.81 -2.83
N TYR A 134 -6.44 -2.14 -2.69
CA TYR A 134 -5.24 -2.96 -2.52
C TYR A 134 -4.24 -2.73 -3.65
N ARG A 135 -4.70 -2.66 -4.91
CA ARG A 135 -3.85 -2.37 -6.07
C ARG A 135 -3.23 -0.97 -5.98
N VAL A 136 -4.01 0.04 -5.62
CA VAL A 136 -3.53 1.42 -5.50
C VAL A 136 -2.52 1.56 -4.36
N VAL A 137 -2.81 0.98 -3.19
CA VAL A 137 -1.95 1.01 -2.00
C VAL A 137 -0.59 0.37 -2.25
N ASN A 138 -0.54 -0.73 -3.02
CA ASN A 138 0.70 -1.46 -3.30
C ASN A 138 1.45 -0.96 -4.55
N ALA A 139 0.88 -0.07 -5.35
CA ALA A 139 1.52 0.39 -6.58
C ALA A 139 2.89 1.03 -6.33
N LEU A 140 3.00 1.93 -5.34
CA LEU A 140 4.27 2.58 -5.01
C LEU A 140 5.27 1.60 -4.39
N PRO A 141 4.94 0.80 -3.35
CA PRO A 141 5.85 -0.21 -2.81
C PRO A 141 6.42 -1.17 -3.86
N GLU A 142 5.59 -1.69 -4.74
CA GLU A 142 6.03 -2.59 -5.81
C GLU A 142 6.91 -1.89 -6.85
N GLY A 143 6.61 -0.64 -7.19
CA GLY A 143 7.44 0.16 -8.08
C GLY A 143 8.83 0.44 -7.50
N LEU A 144 8.92 0.80 -6.21
CA LEU A 144 10.19 0.97 -5.50
C LEU A 144 11.00 -0.33 -5.47
N LYS A 145 10.34 -1.47 -5.23
CA LYS A 145 10.97 -2.79 -5.25
C LYS A 145 11.55 -3.13 -6.63
N GLN A 146 10.79 -2.89 -7.70
CA GLN A 146 11.26 -3.11 -9.07
C GLN A 146 12.44 -2.22 -9.42
N MET A 147 12.42 -0.95 -9.01
CA MET A 147 13.50 0.01 -9.25
C MET A 147 14.82 -0.46 -8.62
N VAL A 148 14.80 -0.92 -7.36
CA VAL A 148 15.99 -1.48 -6.69
C VAL A 148 16.47 -2.75 -7.35
N SER A 149 15.55 -3.67 -7.69
CA SER A 149 15.89 -4.95 -8.33
C SER A 149 16.53 -4.78 -9.71
N SER A 150 16.18 -3.74 -10.46
CA SER A 150 16.76 -3.44 -11.78
C SER A 150 18.20 -2.94 -11.72
N LYS A 151 18.70 -2.54 -10.54
CA LYS A 151 20.04 -1.98 -10.32
C LYS A 151 21.01 -2.96 -9.66
N ALA A 152 20.52 -4.11 -9.24
CA ALA A 152 21.32 -5.16 -8.62
C ALA A 152 22.12 -6.01 -9.64
N LEU A 153 22.31 -5.53 -10.88
CA LEU A 153 23.06 -6.18 -11.96
C LEU A 153 24.46 -5.60 -12.11
#